data_a8a334ae690e27ff0d3655113bb4023e
#
_entry.id   a8a334ae690e27ff0d3655113bb4023e
#
_cell.length_a   1.000
_cell.length_b   1.000
_cell.length_c   1.000
_cell.angle_alpha   90.00
_cell.angle_beta   90.00
_cell.angle_gamma   90.00
#
_symmetry.space_group_name_H-M   'P 1'
#
loop_
_entity.id
_entity.type
_entity.pdbx_description
1 polymer ?
#
loop_
_entity_poly.entity_id
_entity_poly.type
_entity_poly.pdbx_seq_one_letter_code
_entity_poly.pdbx_strand_id
1 'polypeptide(L)'
;MMSSLSRRRFLNGGVSALGAASLTRALAPLGALAASDASAITVIPLTPKDRGGLTLLQGSGCNVVVLPGPDGALMIDGGLAAHSGALLKAVSGAAGTHRIATLINTHWHPEQTGSNEAVGVGGGLIIAHEVTRLYEGRKAYSVCFEGTYGPLPAKARATKTTRTSGSLEFAGQHIDYDYLPAAHTDGDLYIHFPALNLLVAGGPVEGNRWPVLDIHNGGWLGGLVRAYEKLATIVKPDTRVVPASGKLLTGADIIRYRDIYQRLFKQMFVFFNHGYGPSDAAAARPLKDHEEELGDASVFVAGAYRSLLQAYVPD
;
A
#
# COMPACT_ATOMS: atom_id res chain seq x y z
N MET A 1 40.07 48.64 37.09
CA MET A 1 41.14 47.71 36.68
C MET A 1 40.61 46.31 36.83
N MET A 2 40.16 45.69 35.73
CA MET A 2 39.58 44.34 35.70
C MET A 2 40.60 43.38 35.11
N SER A 3 41.03 42.39 35.87
CA SER A 3 41.94 41.34 35.40
C SER A 3 41.17 40.14 34.90
N SER A 4 41.55 39.73 33.71
CA SER A 4 41.08 38.56 32.96
C SER A 4 41.42 37.26 33.69
N LEU A 5 40.45 36.35 33.90
CA LEU A 5 40.68 34.98 34.30
C LEU A 5 40.53 34.03 33.08
N SER A 6 41.65 33.37 32.86
CA SER A 6 41.97 32.45 31.77
C SER A 6 41.16 31.15 31.87
N ARG A 7 40.58 30.76 30.73
CA ARG A 7 40.03 29.42 30.45
C ARG A 7 41.16 28.40 30.16
N ARG A 8 41.77 27.84 31.19
CA ARG A 8 42.61 26.61 31.04
C ARG A 8 42.92 26.04 32.42
N ARG A 9 42.13 24.98 32.79
CA ARG A 9 42.52 23.86 33.65
C ARG A 9 41.28 23.11 34.15
N PHE A 10 40.82 22.13 33.33
CA PHE A 10 40.12 20.96 33.86
C PHE A 10 40.34 19.81 32.86
N LEU A 11 41.51 19.24 32.86
CA LEU A 11 41.82 17.94 32.32
C LEU A 11 42.75 17.25 33.30
N ASN A 12 42.21 16.32 34.05
CA ASN A 12 42.86 15.10 34.54
C ASN A 12 42.11 14.57 35.76
N GLY A 13 41.48 13.45 35.64
CA GLY A 13 40.94 12.71 36.77
C GLY A 13 39.91 11.65 36.34
N GLY A 14 40.34 10.39 36.20
CA GLY A 14 39.52 9.23 36.48
C GLY A 14 38.81 8.57 35.28
N VAL A 15 39.52 7.70 34.60
CA VAL A 15 38.93 6.64 33.77
C VAL A 15 38.28 5.62 34.69
N SER A 16 36.95 5.52 34.67
CA SER A 16 36.24 4.33 35.12
C SER A 16 35.40 3.85 33.96
N ALA A 17 35.86 2.77 33.36
CA ALA A 17 35.16 2.05 32.29
C ALA A 17 33.92 1.37 32.88
N LEU A 18 32.74 1.93 32.62
CA LEU A 18 31.50 1.21 32.70
C LEU A 18 30.97 1.02 31.27
N GLY A 19 30.95 -0.25 30.85
CA GLY A 19 30.56 -0.64 29.52
C GLY A 19 29.13 -0.22 29.19
N ALA A 20 29.00 0.77 28.32
CA ALA A 20 27.77 1.04 27.60
C ALA A 20 27.66 -0.01 26.49
N ALA A 21 26.94 -1.08 26.76
CA ALA A 21 26.45 -1.97 25.69
C ALA A 21 25.46 -1.16 24.85
N SER A 22 25.97 -0.59 23.78
CA SER A 22 25.13 0.03 22.74
C SER A 22 24.31 -1.05 22.10
N LEU A 23 23.06 -1.21 22.54
CA LEU A 23 22.01 -1.91 21.82
C LEU A 23 21.64 -1.09 20.58
N THR A 24 22.51 -1.06 19.59
CA THR A 24 22.11 -0.76 18.22
C THR A 24 21.29 -1.97 17.72
N ARG A 25 20.04 -2.05 18.14
CA ARG A 25 19.06 -2.80 17.36
C ARG A 25 18.92 -2.04 16.05
N ALA A 26 19.58 -2.53 15.03
CA ALA A 26 19.31 -2.14 13.66
C ALA A 26 17.80 -2.36 13.47
N LEU A 27 17.05 -1.28 13.28
CA LEU A 27 15.69 -1.32 12.76
C LEU A 27 15.83 -1.94 11.38
N ALA A 28 15.45 -3.21 11.25
CA ALA A 28 15.36 -3.84 9.95
C ALA A 28 14.40 -2.98 9.10
N PRO A 29 14.76 -2.63 7.86
CA PRO A 29 13.87 -1.88 7.00
C PRO A 29 12.59 -2.68 6.80
N LEU A 30 11.44 -2.00 6.97
CA LEU A 30 10.09 -2.56 6.80
C LEU A 30 9.81 -3.11 5.40
N GLY A 31 10.72 -2.92 4.47
CA GLY A 31 10.60 -3.29 3.08
C GLY A 31 11.23 -4.61 2.67
N ALA A 32 11.81 -5.36 3.59
CA ALA A 32 12.18 -6.73 3.28
C ALA A 32 10.91 -7.63 3.30
N LEU A 33 10.02 -7.42 2.33
CA LEU A 33 9.29 -8.54 1.76
C LEU A 33 10.37 -9.49 1.29
N ALA A 34 10.67 -10.52 2.12
CA ALA A 34 11.52 -11.61 1.72
C ALA A 34 11.11 -11.94 0.27
N ALA A 35 12.08 -11.94 -0.64
CA ALA A 35 11.87 -12.52 -1.95
C ALA A 35 11.39 -13.94 -1.68
N SER A 36 10.08 -14.11 -1.56
CA SER A 36 9.47 -15.42 -1.52
C SER A 36 9.88 -16.06 -2.82
N ASP A 37 10.53 -17.20 -2.74
CA ASP A 37 10.85 -17.98 -3.91
C ASP A 37 9.71 -17.87 -4.92
N ALA A 38 9.99 -17.43 -6.15
CA ALA A 38 9.04 -17.20 -7.23
C ALA A 38 8.28 -18.49 -7.65
N SER A 39 8.17 -19.46 -6.77
CA SER A 39 7.91 -20.85 -7.10
C SER A 39 6.44 -21.21 -7.22
N ALA A 40 5.48 -20.47 -6.72
CA ALA A 40 4.08 -20.83 -6.93
C ALA A 40 3.14 -19.63 -6.83
N ILE A 41 2.66 -19.14 -7.96
CA ILE A 41 1.48 -18.27 -7.99
C ILE A 41 0.26 -19.10 -7.57
N THR A 42 -0.35 -18.76 -6.45
CA THR A 42 -1.60 -19.39 -6.00
C THR A 42 -2.76 -18.78 -6.77
N VAL A 43 -3.62 -19.64 -7.32
CA VAL A 43 -4.79 -19.25 -8.12
C VAL A 43 -6.05 -19.51 -7.31
N ILE A 44 -6.81 -18.48 -6.99
CA ILE A 44 -8.01 -18.56 -6.14
C ILE A 44 -9.21 -18.03 -6.94
N PRO A 45 -10.19 -18.86 -7.30
CA PRO A 45 -11.42 -18.40 -7.94
C PRO A 45 -12.20 -17.47 -7.01
N LEU A 46 -12.50 -16.24 -7.47
CA LEU A 46 -13.36 -15.29 -6.75
C LEU A 46 -14.82 -15.44 -7.15
N THR A 47 -15.09 -15.73 -8.41
CA THR A 47 -16.44 -15.97 -8.91
C THR A 47 -16.49 -17.21 -9.81
N PRO A 48 -17.65 -17.89 -9.90
CA PRO A 48 -17.86 -18.94 -10.91
C PRO A 48 -17.65 -18.41 -12.32
N LYS A 49 -17.34 -19.30 -13.28
CA LYS A 49 -17.08 -18.92 -14.68
C LYS A 49 -18.30 -18.27 -15.35
N ASP A 50 -19.50 -18.74 -15.05
CA ASP A 50 -20.77 -18.19 -15.53
C ASP A 50 -21.12 -16.81 -14.94
N ARG A 51 -20.40 -16.40 -13.91
CA ARG A 51 -20.48 -15.06 -13.27
C ARG A 51 -19.21 -14.24 -13.47
N GLY A 52 -18.58 -14.34 -14.64
CA GLY A 52 -17.41 -13.56 -15.02
C GLY A 52 -16.07 -14.26 -14.78
N GLY A 53 -15.99 -15.29 -13.93
CA GLY A 53 -14.74 -16.06 -13.71
C GLY A 53 -13.59 -15.24 -13.12
N LEU A 54 -13.90 -14.22 -12.28
CA LEU A 54 -12.84 -13.48 -11.59
C LEU A 54 -11.96 -14.41 -10.78
N THR A 55 -10.66 -14.15 -10.83
CA THR A 55 -9.63 -14.96 -10.17
C THR A 55 -8.66 -14.03 -9.46
N LEU A 56 -8.28 -14.42 -8.22
CA LEU A 56 -7.19 -13.80 -7.46
C LEU A 56 -5.92 -14.62 -7.66
N LEU A 57 -4.83 -13.96 -7.97
CA LEU A 57 -3.49 -14.52 -8.05
C LEU A 57 -2.64 -13.95 -6.91
N GLN A 58 -2.03 -14.83 -6.11
CA GLN A 58 -1.16 -14.46 -4.99
C GLN A 58 0.25 -15.03 -5.18
N GLY A 59 1.26 -14.37 -4.60
CA GLY A 59 2.66 -14.82 -4.67
C GLY A 59 3.53 -13.98 -5.61
N SER A 60 2.99 -12.95 -6.27
CA SER A 60 3.74 -12.06 -7.16
C SER A 60 4.23 -10.76 -6.50
N GLY A 61 4.11 -10.61 -5.20
CA GLY A 61 4.44 -9.40 -4.44
C GLY A 61 3.21 -8.62 -3.97
N CYS A 62 2.09 -8.73 -4.67
CA CYS A 62 0.78 -8.23 -4.26
C CYS A 62 -0.32 -9.22 -4.66
N ASN A 63 -1.56 -8.91 -4.27
CA ASN A 63 -2.76 -9.56 -4.79
C ASN A 63 -3.08 -8.99 -6.18
N VAL A 64 -3.22 -9.87 -7.16
CA VAL A 64 -3.58 -9.51 -8.53
C VAL A 64 -4.93 -10.11 -8.90
N VAL A 65 -5.87 -9.28 -9.37
CA VAL A 65 -7.19 -9.77 -9.80
C VAL A 65 -7.25 -9.83 -11.32
N VAL A 66 -7.80 -10.91 -11.83
CA VAL A 66 -7.93 -11.17 -13.28
C VAL A 66 -9.38 -11.42 -13.63
N LEU A 67 -9.88 -10.70 -14.63
CA LEU A 67 -11.18 -10.95 -15.29
C LEU A 67 -10.94 -11.36 -16.73
N PRO A 68 -11.31 -12.59 -17.13
CA PRO A 68 -11.30 -13.02 -18.53
C PRO A 68 -12.22 -12.16 -19.40
N GLY A 69 -11.83 -11.91 -20.64
CA GLY A 69 -12.66 -11.21 -21.61
C GLY A 69 -12.42 -11.71 -23.04
N PRO A 70 -13.33 -11.43 -23.98
CA PRO A 70 -13.27 -11.96 -25.36
C PRO A 70 -12.05 -11.44 -26.13
N ASP A 71 -11.63 -10.21 -25.87
CA ASP A 71 -10.53 -9.55 -26.57
C ASP A 71 -9.23 -9.50 -25.75
N GLY A 72 -9.14 -10.27 -24.67
CA GLY A 72 -8.02 -10.30 -23.73
C GLY A 72 -8.51 -10.23 -22.29
N ALA A 73 -7.61 -10.27 -21.31
CA ALA A 73 -7.93 -10.17 -19.90
C ALA A 73 -7.89 -8.71 -19.41
N LEU A 74 -8.69 -8.40 -18.39
CA LEU A 74 -8.47 -7.26 -17.50
C LEU A 74 -7.70 -7.75 -16.29
N MET A 75 -6.68 -6.99 -15.88
CA MET A 75 -5.85 -7.26 -14.72
C MET A 75 -5.87 -6.04 -13.79
N ILE A 76 -5.95 -6.26 -12.48
CA ILE A 76 -5.79 -5.24 -11.45
C ILE A 76 -4.51 -5.55 -10.71
N ASP A 77 -3.59 -4.59 -10.75
CA ASP A 77 -2.19 -4.65 -10.33
C ASP A 77 -1.32 -5.65 -11.10
N GLY A 78 0.00 -5.44 -11.08
CA GLY A 78 0.94 -6.10 -11.99
C GLY A 78 2.00 -6.98 -11.31
N GLY A 79 1.97 -7.14 -9.99
CA GLY A 79 3.03 -7.86 -9.27
C GLY A 79 4.39 -7.18 -9.37
N LEU A 80 5.39 -7.75 -8.75
CA LEU A 80 6.80 -7.34 -8.88
C LEU A 80 7.36 -7.71 -10.27
N ALA A 81 8.22 -6.86 -10.81
CA ALA A 81 8.88 -7.11 -12.11
C ALA A 81 9.64 -8.44 -12.16
N ALA A 82 10.29 -8.83 -11.06
CA ALA A 82 10.98 -10.11 -10.95
C ALA A 82 10.04 -11.32 -11.10
N HIS A 83 8.76 -11.17 -10.80
CA HIS A 83 7.74 -12.23 -10.86
C HIS A 83 6.84 -12.10 -12.09
N SER A 84 7.02 -11.08 -12.93
CA SER A 84 6.13 -10.77 -14.06
C SER A 84 5.94 -11.95 -15.01
N GLY A 85 7.01 -12.67 -15.36
CA GLY A 85 6.90 -13.85 -16.25
C GLY A 85 6.01 -14.96 -15.67
N ALA A 86 6.19 -15.30 -14.41
CA ALA A 86 5.38 -16.32 -13.72
C ALA A 86 3.92 -15.83 -13.56
N LEU A 87 3.73 -14.56 -13.19
CA LEU A 87 2.42 -13.95 -13.06
C LEU A 87 1.64 -13.97 -14.38
N LEU A 88 2.24 -13.48 -15.48
CA LEU A 88 1.58 -13.44 -16.78
C LEU A 88 1.24 -14.85 -17.33
N LYS A 89 2.07 -15.86 -17.02
CA LYS A 89 1.73 -17.25 -17.32
C LYS A 89 0.50 -17.72 -16.52
N ALA A 90 0.43 -17.37 -15.22
CA ALA A 90 -0.75 -17.68 -14.37
C ALA A 90 -2.00 -16.94 -14.86
N VAL A 91 -1.88 -15.66 -15.25
CA VAL A 91 -2.95 -14.87 -15.87
C VAL A 91 -3.46 -15.57 -17.13
N SER A 92 -2.55 -16.00 -18.01
CA SER A 92 -2.92 -16.72 -19.22
C SER A 92 -3.67 -18.02 -18.94
N GLY A 93 -3.25 -18.78 -17.93
CA GLY A 93 -3.96 -19.98 -17.51
C GLY A 93 -5.36 -19.70 -16.95
N ALA A 94 -5.52 -18.64 -16.16
CA ALA A 94 -6.79 -18.24 -15.57
C ALA A 94 -7.76 -17.65 -16.61
N ALA A 95 -7.24 -16.83 -17.53
CA ALA A 95 -8.05 -16.11 -18.51
C ALA A 95 -8.23 -16.84 -19.86
N GLY A 96 -7.46 -17.88 -20.12
CA GLY A 96 -7.47 -18.58 -21.42
C GLY A 96 -6.86 -17.75 -22.57
N THR A 97 -6.13 -16.69 -22.28
CA THR A 97 -5.51 -15.79 -23.27
C THR A 97 -4.20 -15.20 -22.74
N HIS A 98 -3.25 -14.97 -23.64
CA HIS A 98 -1.99 -14.28 -23.32
C HIS A 98 -2.11 -12.75 -23.39
N ARG A 99 -3.18 -12.24 -23.99
CA ARG A 99 -3.38 -10.81 -24.16
C ARG A 99 -3.97 -10.20 -22.90
N ILE A 100 -3.32 -9.16 -22.39
CA ILE A 100 -3.89 -8.26 -21.38
C ILE A 100 -4.44 -7.05 -22.14
N ALA A 101 -5.76 -6.94 -22.19
CA ALA A 101 -6.42 -5.83 -22.88
C ALA A 101 -6.40 -4.57 -22.01
N THR A 102 -6.54 -4.73 -20.68
CA THR A 102 -6.56 -3.62 -19.72
C THR A 102 -5.85 -4.01 -18.43
N LEU A 103 -5.00 -3.13 -17.94
CA LEU A 103 -4.40 -3.18 -16.62
C LEU A 103 -4.83 -1.94 -15.84
N ILE A 104 -5.28 -2.10 -14.60
CA ILE A 104 -5.55 -0.99 -13.68
C ILE A 104 -4.55 -1.09 -12.54
N ASN A 105 -3.72 -0.06 -12.35
CA ASN A 105 -2.85 0.01 -11.18
C ASN A 105 -3.57 0.74 -10.04
N THR A 106 -3.64 0.10 -8.88
CA THR A 106 -4.21 0.72 -7.67
C THR A 106 -3.35 1.86 -7.16
N HIS A 107 -2.02 1.76 -7.30
CA HIS A 107 -1.05 2.81 -7.02
C HIS A 107 0.30 2.51 -7.72
N TRP A 108 1.33 3.34 -7.47
CA TRP A 108 2.56 3.35 -8.27
C TRP A 108 3.70 2.43 -7.79
N HIS A 109 3.57 1.75 -6.65
CA HIS A 109 4.67 0.96 -6.09
C HIS A 109 5.11 -0.21 -6.99
N PRO A 110 6.35 -0.71 -6.81
CA PRO A 110 6.91 -1.79 -7.63
C PRO A 110 6.04 -3.05 -7.69
N GLU A 111 5.36 -3.36 -6.58
CA GLU A 111 4.50 -4.53 -6.42
C GLU A 111 3.21 -4.46 -7.25
N GLN A 112 2.81 -3.25 -7.67
CA GLN A 112 1.62 -3.01 -8.47
C GLN A 112 1.93 -2.79 -9.94
N THR A 113 3.14 -2.34 -10.25
CA THR A 113 3.48 -1.86 -11.60
C THR A 113 4.49 -2.74 -12.35
N GLY A 114 4.97 -3.82 -11.72
CA GLY A 114 6.07 -4.62 -12.28
C GLY A 114 5.78 -5.32 -13.61
N SER A 115 4.53 -5.57 -13.97
CA SER A 115 4.15 -6.11 -15.28
C SER A 115 3.69 -5.06 -16.29
N ASN A 116 3.71 -3.77 -15.92
CA ASN A 116 3.22 -2.67 -16.78
C ASN A 116 3.91 -2.67 -18.16
N GLU A 117 5.24 -2.85 -18.20
CA GLU A 117 5.99 -2.83 -19.47
C GLU A 117 5.53 -3.93 -20.42
N ALA A 118 5.37 -5.15 -19.93
CA ALA A 118 4.90 -6.27 -20.74
C ALA A 118 3.49 -6.00 -21.29
N VAL A 119 2.59 -5.45 -20.48
CA VAL A 119 1.23 -5.08 -20.88
C VAL A 119 1.26 -3.97 -21.93
N GLY A 120 2.01 -2.91 -21.71
CA GLY A 120 2.07 -1.76 -22.62
C GLY A 120 2.80 -2.07 -23.94
N VAL A 121 3.81 -2.95 -23.94
CA VAL A 121 4.43 -3.48 -25.16
C VAL A 121 3.44 -4.36 -25.93
N GLY A 122 2.61 -5.15 -25.23
CA GLY A 122 1.52 -5.94 -25.82
C GLY A 122 0.33 -5.12 -26.32
N GLY A 123 0.38 -3.78 -26.20
CA GLY A 123 -0.69 -2.87 -26.66
C GLY A 123 -1.90 -2.83 -25.71
N GLY A 124 -1.76 -3.27 -24.47
CA GLY A 124 -2.80 -3.17 -23.44
C GLY A 124 -2.96 -1.72 -22.95
N LEU A 125 -4.19 -1.37 -22.58
CA LEU A 125 -4.51 -0.10 -21.93
C LEU A 125 -4.06 -0.16 -20.45
N ILE A 126 -3.30 0.82 -19.99
CA ILE A 126 -2.92 0.95 -18.58
C ILE A 126 -3.67 2.15 -17.98
N ILE A 127 -4.48 1.89 -16.95
CA ILE A 127 -5.28 2.90 -16.24
C ILE A 127 -4.70 3.09 -14.85
N ALA A 128 -4.54 4.34 -14.41
CA ALA A 128 -4.10 4.68 -13.06
C ALA A 128 -4.59 6.07 -12.65
N HIS A 129 -4.40 6.41 -11.38
CA HIS A 129 -4.53 7.80 -10.95
C HIS A 129 -3.45 8.66 -11.61
N GLU A 130 -3.73 9.95 -11.88
CA GLU A 130 -2.75 10.83 -12.54
C GLU A 130 -1.45 10.99 -11.73
N VAL A 131 -1.54 10.99 -10.40
CA VAL A 131 -0.38 11.05 -9.51
C VAL A 131 0.43 9.76 -9.61
N THR A 132 -0.20 8.59 -9.71
CA THR A 132 0.48 7.32 -10.01
C THR A 132 1.29 7.45 -11.31
N ARG A 133 0.70 7.96 -12.39
CA ARG A 133 1.42 8.22 -13.64
C ARG A 133 2.59 9.20 -13.47
N LEU A 134 2.44 10.22 -12.63
CA LEU A 134 3.51 11.17 -12.32
C LEU A 134 4.72 10.45 -11.68
N TYR A 135 4.47 9.56 -10.71
CA TYR A 135 5.53 8.75 -10.07
C TYR A 135 6.16 7.74 -11.03
N GLU A 136 5.39 7.11 -11.89
CA GLU A 136 5.91 6.24 -12.96
C GLU A 136 6.89 6.98 -13.89
N GLY A 137 6.74 8.29 -14.04
CA GLY A 137 7.56 9.13 -14.94
C GLY A 137 8.83 9.67 -14.31
N ARG A 138 9.05 9.50 -13.02
CA ARG A 138 10.20 10.07 -12.29
C ARG A 138 10.87 9.03 -11.39
N LYS A 139 12.08 9.32 -10.95
CA LYS A 139 12.74 8.58 -9.89
C LYS A 139 12.10 8.93 -8.56
N ALA A 140 11.59 7.96 -7.83
CA ALA A 140 10.90 8.14 -6.56
C ALA A 140 11.53 7.29 -5.47
N TYR A 141 11.53 7.83 -4.24
CA TYR A 141 11.89 7.13 -3.01
C TYR A 141 10.62 6.89 -2.20
N SER A 142 10.53 5.76 -1.51
CA SER A 142 9.42 5.43 -0.61
C SER A 142 9.95 4.80 0.68
N VAL A 143 9.18 4.90 1.75
CA VAL A 143 9.42 4.16 2.99
C VAL A 143 9.04 2.67 2.86
N CYS A 144 8.35 2.29 1.78
CA CYS A 144 7.83 0.95 1.54
C CYS A 144 8.87 -0.01 0.95
N PHE A 145 9.97 0.51 0.36
CA PHE A 145 11.02 -0.30 -0.25
C PHE A 145 12.39 0.38 -0.16
N GLU A 146 13.45 -0.40 -0.35
CA GLU A 146 14.82 0.13 -0.36
C GLU A 146 15.18 0.80 -1.68
N GLY A 147 15.96 1.87 -1.61
CA GLY A 147 16.46 2.57 -2.79
C GLY A 147 15.43 3.47 -3.46
N THR A 148 15.44 3.47 -4.78
CA THR A 148 14.54 4.30 -5.59
C THR A 148 13.93 3.49 -6.71
N TYR A 149 12.71 3.85 -7.10
CA TYR A 149 11.97 3.23 -8.19
C TYR A 149 11.71 4.23 -9.32
N GLY A 150 11.67 3.72 -10.56
CA GLY A 150 11.44 4.56 -11.74
C GLY A 150 12.69 5.37 -12.19
N PRO A 151 12.55 6.24 -13.22
CA PRO A 151 11.37 6.32 -14.06
C PRO A 151 11.12 5.03 -14.85
N LEU A 152 9.87 4.65 -14.98
CA LEU A 152 9.49 3.50 -15.81
C LEU A 152 9.65 3.82 -17.30
N PRO A 153 9.92 2.82 -18.16
CA PRO A 153 9.88 2.99 -19.61
C PRO A 153 8.54 3.57 -20.09
N ALA A 154 8.54 4.29 -21.19
CA ALA A 154 7.33 4.97 -21.69
C ALA A 154 6.14 4.00 -21.88
N LYS A 155 6.40 2.76 -22.31
CA LYS A 155 5.38 1.73 -22.49
C LYS A 155 4.84 1.16 -21.18
N ALA A 156 5.55 1.33 -20.07
CA ALA A 156 5.14 0.88 -18.74
C ALA A 156 4.29 1.91 -17.98
N ARG A 157 4.10 3.11 -18.52
CA ARG A 157 3.37 4.17 -17.84
C ARG A 157 1.90 4.14 -18.21
N ALA A 158 1.03 4.52 -17.28
CA ALA A 158 -0.39 4.62 -17.52
C ALA A 158 -0.70 5.46 -18.76
N THR A 159 -1.53 4.92 -19.64
CA THR A 159 -1.94 5.57 -20.90
C THR A 159 -3.30 6.26 -20.78
N LYS A 160 -4.09 5.88 -19.76
CA LYS A 160 -5.33 6.55 -19.36
C LYS A 160 -5.25 6.88 -17.88
N THR A 161 -5.54 8.12 -17.51
CA THR A 161 -5.51 8.57 -16.11
C THR A 161 -6.87 9.08 -15.66
N THR A 162 -7.10 9.03 -14.34
CA THR A 162 -8.23 9.65 -13.67
C THR A 162 -7.75 10.48 -12.49
N ARG A 163 -8.50 11.53 -12.14
CA ARG A 163 -8.31 12.31 -10.89
C ARG A 163 -9.25 11.88 -9.79
N THR A 164 -10.41 11.40 -10.19
CA THR A 164 -11.50 11.02 -9.28
C THR A 164 -12.07 9.69 -9.74
N SER A 165 -13.40 9.61 -9.82
CA SER A 165 -14.11 8.43 -10.28
C SER A 165 -14.00 8.19 -11.79
N GLY A 166 -14.14 6.95 -12.16
CA GLY A 166 -14.33 6.49 -13.53
C GLY A 166 -14.99 5.13 -13.54
N SER A 167 -15.44 4.73 -14.71
CA SER A 167 -15.97 3.39 -14.92
C SER A 167 -15.59 2.83 -16.29
N LEU A 168 -15.75 1.53 -16.44
CA LEU A 168 -15.62 0.85 -17.72
C LEU A 168 -16.52 -0.39 -17.76
N GLU A 169 -16.90 -0.77 -18.98
CA GLU A 169 -17.53 -2.05 -19.25
C GLU A 169 -16.48 -3.04 -19.73
N PHE A 170 -16.42 -4.21 -19.11
CA PHE A 170 -15.50 -5.26 -19.51
C PHE A 170 -16.13 -6.64 -19.32
N ALA A 171 -16.18 -7.43 -20.39
CA ALA A 171 -16.74 -8.79 -20.38
C ALA A 171 -18.14 -8.87 -19.73
N GLY A 172 -18.99 -7.88 -19.98
CA GLY A 172 -20.35 -7.80 -19.43
C GLY A 172 -20.41 -7.38 -17.95
N GLN A 173 -19.30 -6.97 -17.37
CA GLN A 173 -19.25 -6.41 -16.03
C GLN A 173 -19.09 -4.89 -16.07
N HIS A 174 -19.96 -4.19 -15.35
CA HIS A 174 -19.74 -2.80 -15.01
C HIS A 174 -18.73 -2.71 -13.87
N ILE A 175 -17.69 -1.90 -14.04
CA ILE A 175 -16.57 -1.79 -13.11
C ILE A 175 -16.36 -0.32 -12.80
N ASP A 176 -16.56 0.05 -11.53
CA ASP A 176 -16.25 1.37 -11.03
C ASP A 176 -14.83 1.42 -10.47
N TYR A 177 -14.16 2.54 -10.61
CA TYR A 177 -12.93 2.85 -9.89
C TYR A 177 -12.94 4.30 -9.43
N ASP A 178 -12.35 4.56 -8.27
CA ASP A 178 -12.32 5.92 -7.73
C ASP A 178 -11.13 6.12 -6.79
N TYR A 179 -10.78 7.38 -6.61
CA TYR A 179 -9.67 7.83 -5.80
C TYR A 179 -9.91 7.66 -4.30
N LEU A 180 -8.90 7.17 -3.59
CA LEU A 180 -8.82 7.18 -2.13
C LEU A 180 -7.89 8.30 -1.69
N PRO A 181 -8.38 9.32 -0.98
CA PRO A 181 -7.58 10.51 -0.72
C PRO A 181 -6.41 10.24 0.21
N ALA A 182 -5.18 10.32 -0.36
CA ALA A 182 -3.89 10.36 0.33
C ALA A 182 -3.78 9.36 1.51
N ALA A 183 -4.11 8.10 1.28
CA ALA A 183 -4.18 7.08 2.34
C ALA A 183 -2.85 6.32 2.48
N HIS A 184 -2.54 5.42 1.56
CA HIS A 184 -1.26 4.73 1.46
C HIS A 184 -0.25 5.57 0.65
N THR A 185 -0.71 6.10 -0.50
CA THR A 185 -0.05 7.13 -1.31
C THR A 185 -1.04 8.26 -1.64
N ASP A 186 -0.62 9.28 -2.37
CA ASP A 186 -1.50 10.31 -2.91
C ASP A 186 -2.12 9.95 -4.27
N GLY A 187 -1.97 8.71 -4.72
CA GLY A 187 -2.49 8.20 -6.00
C GLY A 187 -3.27 6.89 -5.89
N ASP A 188 -3.85 6.58 -4.73
CA ASP A 188 -4.54 5.31 -4.49
C ASP A 188 -5.90 5.25 -5.18
N LEU A 189 -6.18 4.13 -5.86
CA LEU A 189 -7.48 3.79 -6.42
C LEU A 189 -8.03 2.52 -5.74
N TYR A 190 -9.35 2.45 -5.59
CA TYR A 190 -10.07 1.19 -5.42
C TYR A 190 -10.83 0.84 -6.68
N ILE A 191 -11.13 -0.44 -6.87
CA ILE A 191 -11.92 -0.94 -8.00
C ILE A 191 -13.09 -1.76 -7.45
N HIS A 192 -14.30 -1.44 -7.89
CA HIS A 192 -15.53 -2.04 -7.40
C HIS A 192 -16.28 -2.75 -8.53
N PHE A 193 -16.72 -3.96 -8.25
CA PHE A 193 -17.59 -4.77 -9.11
C PHE A 193 -18.96 -4.90 -8.46
N PRO A 194 -19.90 -3.95 -8.68
CA PRO A 194 -21.17 -3.90 -7.95
C PRO A 194 -22.00 -5.18 -8.10
N ALA A 195 -22.10 -5.70 -9.32
CA ALA A 195 -22.87 -6.91 -9.61
C ALA A 195 -22.31 -8.18 -8.95
N LEU A 196 -21.02 -8.18 -8.60
CA LEU A 196 -20.33 -9.32 -7.99
C LEU A 196 -20.16 -9.16 -6.47
N ASN A 197 -20.61 -8.05 -5.90
CA ASN A 197 -20.40 -7.68 -4.50
C ASN A 197 -18.92 -7.86 -4.10
N LEU A 198 -18.02 -7.29 -4.91
CA LEU A 198 -16.56 -7.45 -4.76
C LEU A 198 -15.85 -6.10 -4.90
N LEU A 199 -14.93 -5.83 -3.97
CA LEU A 199 -14.09 -4.65 -3.93
C LEU A 199 -12.61 -5.04 -3.97
N VAL A 200 -11.81 -4.44 -4.84
CA VAL A 200 -10.34 -4.45 -4.77
C VAL A 200 -9.91 -3.12 -4.16
N ALA A 201 -9.39 -3.16 -2.96
CA ALA A 201 -9.23 -1.96 -2.13
C ALA A 201 -7.86 -1.27 -2.28
N GLY A 202 -6.87 -1.94 -2.90
CA GLY A 202 -5.54 -1.37 -3.13
C GLY A 202 -4.72 -1.12 -1.86
N GLY A 203 -3.72 -0.25 -1.97
CA GLY A 203 -2.68 -0.02 -0.97
C GLY A 203 -3.11 0.29 0.47
N PRO A 204 -4.21 1.02 0.74
CA PRO A 204 -4.67 1.30 2.09
C PRO A 204 -5.11 0.07 2.89
N VAL A 205 -5.43 -1.04 2.24
CA VAL A 205 -6.01 -2.23 2.87
C VAL A 205 -5.06 -3.42 2.76
N GLU A 206 -4.67 -3.96 3.90
CA GLU A 206 -3.82 -5.13 4.02
C GLU A 206 -4.58 -6.29 4.70
N GLY A 207 -4.31 -7.54 4.30
CA GLY A 207 -5.10 -8.69 4.74
C GLY A 207 -4.62 -9.36 6.04
N ASN A 208 -3.38 -9.13 6.45
CA ASN A 208 -2.76 -9.84 7.58
C ASN A 208 -1.65 -9.05 8.28
N ARG A 209 -1.58 -7.75 8.04
CA ARG A 209 -0.61 -6.84 8.66
C ARG A 209 -1.17 -5.42 8.72
N TRP A 210 -0.49 -4.55 9.45
CA TRP A 210 -0.77 -3.12 9.44
C TRP A 210 -0.40 -2.51 8.08
N PRO A 211 -1.19 -1.57 7.55
CA PRO A 211 -0.85 -0.86 6.32
C PRO A 211 0.38 0.02 6.53
N VAL A 212 1.14 0.23 5.47
CA VAL A 212 2.22 1.22 5.47
C VAL A 212 1.66 2.55 4.98
N LEU A 213 2.06 3.64 5.62
CA LEU A 213 1.78 5.00 5.16
C LEU A 213 3.04 5.49 4.43
N ASP A 214 2.97 5.68 3.13
CA ASP A 214 4.10 6.25 2.38
C ASP A 214 4.14 7.77 2.57
N ILE A 215 4.64 8.16 3.75
CA ILE A 215 4.63 9.54 4.20
C ILE A 215 5.41 10.51 3.31
N HIS A 216 6.35 10.00 2.50
CA HIS A 216 7.10 10.82 1.54
C HIS A 216 6.32 11.04 0.23
N ASN A 217 5.27 10.27 0.00
CA ASN A 217 4.47 10.28 -1.22
C ASN A 217 2.97 10.41 -0.89
N GLY A 218 2.66 11.25 0.09
CA GLY A 218 1.32 11.70 0.43
C GLY A 218 0.52 10.80 1.37
N GLY A 219 1.02 9.62 1.73
CA GLY A 219 0.33 8.71 2.66
C GLY A 219 0.31 9.27 4.09
N TRP A 220 -0.87 9.30 4.75
CA TRP A 220 -0.97 9.75 6.13
C TRP A 220 -2.20 9.18 6.86
N LEU A 221 -2.15 9.17 8.20
CA LEU A 221 -3.19 8.54 9.01
C LEU A 221 -4.60 9.12 8.80
N GLY A 222 -4.73 10.44 8.64
CA GLY A 222 -6.04 11.06 8.38
C GLY A 222 -6.58 10.73 6.99
N GLY A 223 -5.72 10.54 6.01
CA GLY A 223 -6.08 10.01 4.69
C GLY A 223 -6.55 8.57 4.78
N LEU A 224 -5.83 7.74 5.54
CA LEU A 224 -6.23 6.35 5.79
C LEU A 224 -7.62 6.27 6.43
N VAL A 225 -7.91 7.10 7.44
CA VAL A 225 -9.23 7.17 8.07
C VAL A 225 -10.30 7.51 7.03
N ARG A 226 -10.09 8.57 6.23
CA ARG A 226 -11.05 8.96 5.18
C ARG A 226 -11.22 7.90 4.10
N ALA A 227 -10.16 7.17 3.74
CA ALA A 227 -10.25 6.06 2.80
C ALA A 227 -11.16 4.95 3.34
N TYR A 228 -10.98 4.54 4.59
CA TYR A 228 -11.85 3.54 5.22
C TYR A 228 -13.28 4.04 5.43
N GLU A 229 -13.50 5.32 5.75
CA GLU A 229 -14.83 5.93 5.78
C GLU A 229 -15.51 5.83 4.41
N LYS A 230 -14.80 6.18 3.33
CA LYS A 230 -15.31 6.06 1.96
C LYS A 230 -15.62 4.61 1.59
N LEU A 231 -14.68 3.68 1.82
CA LEU A 231 -14.89 2.27 1.53
C LEU A 231 -16.07 1.68 2.30
N ALA A 232 -16.26 2.08 3.57
CA ALA A 232 -17.39 1.64 4.39
C ALA A 232 -18.76 2.10 3.87
N THR A 233 -18.83 3.13 3.01
CA THR A 233 -20.10 3.52 2.34
C THR A 233 -20.42 2.65 1.13
N ILE A 234 -19.46 1.91 0.62
CA ILE A 234 -19.58 1.12 -0.62
C ILE A 234 -19.88 -0.34 -0.29
N VAL A 235 -19.24 -0.86 0.76
CA VAL A 235 -19.33 -2.28 1.12
C VAL A 235 -20.60 -2.59 1.94
N LYS A 236 -21.14 -3.78 1.73
CA LYS A 236 -22.02 -4.48 2.67
C LYS A 236 -21.16 -5.40 3.57
N PRO A 237 -21.66 -5.85 4.73
CA PRO A 237 -20.88 -6.73 5.60
C PRO A 237 -20.33 -7.98 4.92
N ASP A 238 -21.05 -8.53 3.95
CA ASP A 238 -20.69 -9.72 3.16
C ASP A 238 -19.93 -9.41 1.86
N THR A 239 -19.65 -8.14 1.55
CA THR A 239 -18.84 -7.78 0.39
C THR A 239 -17.46 -8.45 0.50
N ARG A 240 -17.03 -9.13 -0.54
CA ARG A 240 -15.67 -9.64 -0.60
C ARG A 240 -14.70 -8.53 -0.93
N VAL A 241 -13.65 -8.42 -0.12
CA VAL A 241 -12.63 -7.39 -0.27
C VAL A 241 -11.29 -8.02 -0.55
N VAL A 242 -10.69 -7.66 -1.67
CA VAL A 242 -9.32 -8.02 -2.03
C VAL A 242 -8.40 -6.90 -1.55
N PRO A 243 -7.55 -7.13 -0.52
CA PRO A 243 -6.57 -6.17 -0.06
C PRO A 243 -5.36 -6.12 -1.01
N ALA A 244 -4.44 -5.17 -0.80
CA ALA A 244 -3.20 -5.09 -1.57
C ALA A 244 -2.35 -6.36 -1.45
N SER A 245 -2.33 -6.96 -0.26
CA SER A 245 -1.67 -8.25 -0.03
C SER A 245 -2.36 -9.06 1.08
N GLY A 246 -2.02 -10.35 1.20
CA GLY A 246 -2.53 -11.23 2.24
C GLY A 246 -3.91 -11.82 1.96
N LYS A 247 -4.59 -12.23 3.03
CA LYS A 247 -5.88 -12.93 2.96
C LYS A 247 -7.01 -12.02 2.47
N LEU A 248 -8.02 -12.63 1.85
CA LEU A 248 -9.29 -11.93 1.57
C LEU A 248 -9.94 -11.44 2.87
N LEU A 249 -10.56 -10.28 2.78
CA LEU A 249 -11.33 -9.65 3.84
C LEU A 249 -12.81 -9.57 3.44
N THR A 250 -13.62 -9.13 4.38
CA THR A 250 -15.04 -8.84 4.19
C THR A 250 -15.33 -7.34 4.38
N GLY A 251 -16.50 -6.89 3.94
CA GLY A 251 -16.93 -5.53 4.23
C GLY A 251 -17.10 -5.26 5.73
N ALA A 252 -17.42 -6.30 6.52
CA ALA A 252 -17.43 -6.20 7.98
C ALA A 252 -16.03 -5.87 8.54
N ASP A 253 -14.96 -6.40 7.95
CA ASP A 253 -13.58 -6.06 8.33
C ASP A 253 -13.26 -4.60 8.00
N ILE A 254 -13.68 -4.09 6.84
CA ILE A 254 -13.52 -2.68 6.47
C ILE A 254 -14.18 -1.76 7.50
N ILE A 255 -15.41 -2.08 7.90
CA ILE A 255 -16.16 -1.31 8.91
C ILE A 255 -15.43 -1.35 10.26
N ARG A 256 -14.95 -2.54 10.67
CA ARG A 256 -14.19 -2.72 11.91
C ARG A 256 -12.86 -1.94 11.90
N TYR A 257 -12.10 -2.01 10.82
CA TYR A 257 -10.83 -1.28 10.69
C TYR A 257 -11.03 0.23 10.63
N ARG A 258 -12.08 0.72 9.98
CA ARG A 258 -12.48 2.14 10.05
C ARG A 258 -12.56 2.62 11.50
N ASP A 259 -13.26 1.88 12.35
CA ASP A 259 -13.46 2.26 13.75
C ASP A 259 -12.15 2.22 14.55
N ILE A 260 -11.27 1.26 14.25
CA ILE A 260 -9.93 1.16 14.84
C ILE A 260 -9.09 2.39 14.46
N TYR A 261 -9.02 2.73 13.17
CA TYR A 261 -8.20 3.85 12.70
C TYR A 261 -8.77 5.21 13.12
N GLN A 262 -10.09 5.36 13.23
CA GLN A 262 -10.70 6.57 13.80
C GLN A 262 -10.31 6.76 15.28
N ARG A 263 -10.32 5.69 16.09
CA ARG A 263 -9.87 5.75 17.48
C ARG A 263 -8.38 6.07 17.57
N LEU A 264 -7.56 5.41 16.76
CA LEU A 264 -6.12 5.67 16.70
C LEU A 264 -5.85 7.15 16.35
N PHE A 265 -6.53 7.68 15.34
CA PHE A 265 -6.36 9.06 14.89
C PHE A 265 -6.62 10.05 16.03
N LYS A 266 -7.74 9.89 16.75
CA LYS A 266 -8.06 10.70 17.93
C LYS A 266 -6.99 10.59 19.02
N GLN A 267 -6.50 9.38 19.28
CA GLN A 267 -5.48 9.13 20.30
C GLN A 267 -4.13 9.75 19.92
N MET A 268 -3.76 9.75 18.64
CA MET A 268 -2.54 10.42 18.18
C MET A 268 -2.55 11.92 18.49
N PHE A 269 -3.69 12.60 18.36
CA PHE A 269 -3.81 14.02 18.79
C PHE A 269 -3.64 14.20 20.30
N VAL A 270 -4.17 13.26 21.08
CA VAL A 270 -3.95 13.31 22.55
C VAL A 270 -2.47 13.19 22.85
N PHE A 271 -1.76 12.26 22.26
CA PHE A 271 -0.32 12.10 22.43
C PHE A 271 0.45 13.35 21.99
N PHE A 272 0.09 13.92 20.84
CA PHE A 272 0.69 15.15 20.33
C PHE A 272 0.53 16.32 21.31
N ASN A 273 -0.67 16.54 21.82
CA ASN A 273 -0.97 17.63 22.76
C ASN A 273 -0.29 17.44 24.12
N HIS A 274 0.09 16.21 24.50
CA HIS A 274 0.85 15.93 25.71
C HIS A 274 2.38 15.92 25.51
N GLY A 275 2.85 16.28 24.30
CA GLY A 275 4.28 16.35 23.99
C GLY A 275 4.96 15.00 23.80
N TYR A 276 4.21 13.94 23.57
CA TYR A 276 4.79 12.63 23.22
C TYR A 276 5.48 12.71 21.86
N GLY A 277 6.57 11.92 21.71
CA GLY A 277 7.17 11.66 20.43
C GLY A 277 6.64 10.38 19.76
N PRO A 278 7.07 10.09 18.52
CA PRO A 278 6.67 8.86 17.82
C PRO A 278 7.00 7.57 18.58
N SER A 279 8.13 7.56 19.30
CA SER A 279 8.57 6.42 20.11
C SER A 279 7.69 6.22 21.35
N ASP A 280 7.26 7.33 21.99
CA ASP A 280 6.38 7.27 23.15
C ASP A 280 4.99 6.81 22.75
N ALA A 281 4.48 7.29 21.60
CA ALA A 281 3.22 6.84 21.03
C ALA A 281 3.23 5.33 20.72
N ALA A 282 4.33 4.82 20.16
CA ALA A 282 4.50 3.38 19.91
C ALA A 282 4.60 2.58 21.22
N ALA A 283 5.35 3.07 22.20
CA ALA A 283 5.52 2.42 23.52
C ALA A 283 4.20 2.34 24.31
N ALA A 284 3.27 3.27 24.09
CA ALA A 284 1.93 3.24 24.68
C ALA A 284 1.04 2.12 24.12
N ARG A 285 1.45 1.44 23.04
CA ARG A 285 0.78 0.30 22.41
C ARG A 285 -0.74 0.48 22.22
N PRO A 286 -1.19 1.54 21.52
CA PRO A 286 -2.63 1.86 21.38
C PRO A 286 -3.42 0.81 20.59
N LEU A 287 -2.75 -0.10 19.88
CA LEU A 287 -3.33 -1.15 19.05
C LEU A 287 -3.06 -2.56 19.58
N LYS A 288 -2.58 -2.68 20.81
CA LYS A 288 -2.19 -3.96 21.46
C LYS A 288 -3.25 -5.08 21.28
N ASP A 289 -4.55 -4.72 21.41
CA ASP A 289 -5.66 -5.69 21.34
C ASP A 289 -5.88 -6.28 19.92
N HIS A 290 -5.17 -5.76 18.92
CA HIS A 290 -5.25 -6.18 17.52
C HIS A 290 -3.94 -6.79 17.00
N GLU A 291 -2.89 -6.87 17.84
CA GLU A 291 -1.57 -7.39 17.43
C GLU A 291 -1.55 -8.90 17.21
N GLU A 292 -2.47 -9.65 17.82
CA GLU A 292 -2.60 -11.08 17.55
C GLU A 292 -3.00 -11.34 16.09
N GLU A 293 -3.85 -10.49 15.52
CA GLU A 293 -4.32 -10.60 14.13
C GLU A 293 -3.35 -10.00 13.11
N LEU A 294 -2.80 -8.81 13.41
CA LEU A 294 -2.10 -7.97 12.44
C LEU A 294 -0.59 -7.80 12.72
N GLY A 295 -0.09 -8.45 13.76
CA GLY A 295 1.31 -8.34 14.19
C GLY A 295 1.62 -7.08 14.98
N ASP A 296 2.89 -6.90 15.34
CA ASP A 296 3.38 -5.74 16.11
C ASP A 296 3.04 -4.41 15.40
N ALA A 297 2.34 -3.53 16.12
CA ALA A 297 1.87 -2.26 15.61
C ALA A 297 2.89 -1.11 15.78
N SER A 298 4.02 -1.33 16.45
CA SER A 298 4.94 -0.26 16.90
C SER A 298 5.40 0.64 15.76
N VAL A 299 5.75 0.03 14.63
CA VAL A 299 6.24 0.75 13.44
C VAL A 299 5.10 1.51 12.77
N PHE A 300 3.94 0.89 12.62
CA PHE A 300 2.75 1.55 12.08
C PHE A 300 2.34 2.75 12.95
N VAL A 301 2.28 2.59 14.27
CA VAL A 301 1.94 3.67 15.22
C VAL A 301 2.94 4.81 15.15
N ALA A 302 4.25 4.52 15.13
CA ALA A 302 5.28 5.55 14.97
C ALA A 302 5.18 6.29 13.62
N GLY A 303 4.90 5.56 12.53
CA GLY A 303 4.65 6.13 11.19
C GLY A 303 3.38 6.99 11.16
N ALA A 304 2.30 6.49 11.73
CA ALA A 304 1.04 7.20 11.87
C ALA A 304 1.20 8.52 12.63
N TYR A 305 1.95 8.51 13.74
CA TYR A 305 2.26 9.72 14.48
C TYR A 305 3.08 10.72 13.64
N ARG A 306 4.15 10.27 12.97
CA ARG A 306 4.96 11.14 12.09
C ARG A 306 4.14 11.76 10.98
N SER A 307 3.18 11.02 10.42
CA SER A 307 2.34 11.51 9.34
C SER A 307 1.44 12.69 9.75
N LEU A 308 1.14 12.87 11.04
CA LEU A 308 0.40 14.04 11.52
C LEU A 308 1.21 15.33 11.38
N LEU A 309 2.53 15.27 11.52
CA LEU A 309 3.41 16.44 11.41
C LEU A 309 3.35 17.05 10.01
N GLN A 310 3.17 16.21 8.98
CA GLN A 310 3.02 16.68 7.59
C GLN A 310 1.70 17.40 7.35
N ALA A 311 0.63 17.03 8.07
CA ALA A 311 -0.68 17.68 7.94
C ALA A 311 -0.72 19.08 8.58
N TYR A 312 0.26 19.41 9.43
CA TYR A 312 0.35 20.70 10.14
C TYR A 312 1.41 21.65 9.55
N VAL A 313 2.19 21.22 8.56
CA VAL A 313 3.09 22.11 7.84
C VAL A 313 2.31 22.66 6.65
N PRO A 314 1.89 23.93 6.64
CA PRO A 314 1.32 24.55 5.44
C PRO A 314 2.40 24.59 4.35
N ASP A 315 2.02 24.24 3.13
CA ASP A 315 2.83 24.44 1.92
C ASP A 315 3.21 25.91 1.74
#